data_c211cea0aa61a4552c25f705de7c2c62
#
_entry.id   c211cea0aa61a4552c25f705de7c2c62
#
_cell.length_a   1.000
_cell.length_b   1.000
_cell.length_c   1.000
_cell.angle_alpha   90.00
_cell.angle_beta   90.00
_cell.angle_gamma   90.00
#
_symmetry.space_group_name_H-M   'P 1'
#
loop_
_entity.id
_entity.type
_entity.pdbx_description
1 polymer ?
#
loop_
_entity_poly.entity_id
_entity_poly.type
_entity_poly.pdbx_seq_one_letter_code
_entity_poly.pdbx_strand_id
1 'polypeptide(L)'
;EQREFLQTQWNSLAEHLKAELAGWGYPISTWLQGSYKYGTLIKPVHKGEEYDVDVGIYFSWDPKAVDVSPTAVQLRTWVQQELLQYKSHNADVKHVEEPAKERCSRAVYAKQFHIDTPTYHLNSDTEVRRLACLSGKWEDSDPKALYNWFKTAVGTDNRDLLRRLV
;
A
#
# COMPACT_ATOMS: atom_id res chain seq x y z
N GLU A 1 -22.04 4.37 2.05
CA GLU A 1 -22.10 2.94 1.58
C GLU A 1 -20.81 2.52 0.90
N GLN A 2 -20.44 3.14 -0.24
CA GLN A 2 -19.22 2.76 -0.99
C GLN A 2 -17.94 3.00 -0.18
N ARG A 3 -17.87 4.10 0.54
CA ARG A 3 -16.72 4.45 1.37
C ARG A 3 -16.52 3.47 2.54
N GLU A 4 -17.59 3.03 3.16
CA GLU A 4 -17.57 2.03 4.23
C GLU A 4 -17.11 0.67 3.68
N PHE A 5 -17.58 0.30 2.50
CA PHE A 5 -17.13 -0.91 1.81
C PHE A 5 -15.63 -0.87 1.52
N LEU A 6 -15.11 0.24 0.96
CA LEU A 6 -13.69 0.43 0.72
C LEU A 6 -12.88 0.32 2.02
N GLN A 7 -13.35 0.97 3.08
CA GLN A 7 -12.69 0.93 4.39
C GLN A 7 -12.63 -0.48 4.97
N THR A 8 -13.72 -1.23 4.88
CA THR A 8 -13.76 -2.62 5.33
C THR A 8 -12.77 -3.48 4.55
N GLN A 9 -12.72 -3.32 3.24
CA GLN A 9 -11.85 -4.13 2.37
C GLN A 9 -10.37 -3.82 2.58
N TRP A 10 -9.94 -2.56 2.59
CA TRP A 10 -8.53 -2.25 2.78
C TRP A 10 -8.05 -2.59 4.20
N ASN A 11 -8.92 -2.44 5.19
CA ASN A 11 -8.61 -2.79 6.58
C ASN A 11 -8.41 -4.30 6.72
N SER A 12 -9.30 -5.09 6.17
CA SER A 12 -9.21 -6.55 6.17
C SER A 12 -7.94 -7.03 5.48
N LEU A 13 -7.61 -6.48 4.32
CA LEU A 13 -6.39 -6.81 3.59
C LEU A 13 -5.13 -6.43 4.39
N ALA A 14 -5.09 -5.23 4.93
CA ALA A 14 -3.94 -4.75 5.72
C ALA A 14 -3.69 -5.64 6.94
N GLU A 15 -4.72 -6.02 7.68
CA GLU A 15 -4.59 -6.89 8.85
C GLU A 15 -4.13 -8.30 8.45
N HIS A 16 -4.65 -8.85 7.36
CA HIS A 16 -4.20 -10.14 6.84
C HIS A 16 -2.72 -10.12 6.46
N LEU A 17 -2.31 -9.15 5.65
CA LEU A 17 -0.91 -9.02 5.21
C LEU A 17 0.03 -8.81 6.40
N LYS A 18 -0.36 -7.98 7.36
CA LYS A 18 0.43 -7.74 8.56
C LYS A 18 0.66 -9.02 9.37
N ALA A 19 -0.40 -9.82 9.56
CA ALA A 19 -0.32 -11.07 10.30
C ALA A 19 0.52 -12.13 9.58
N GLU A 20 0.25 -12.36 8.31
CA GLU A 20 0.89 -13.43 7.54
C GLU A 20 2.35 -13.10 7.16
N LEU A 21 2.64 -11.87 6.78
CA LEU A 21 4.00 -11.47 6.41
C LEU A 21 4.95 -11.41 7.62
N ALA A 22 4.44 -11.25 8.83
CA ALA A 22 5.24 -11.34 10.05
C ALA A 22 5.92 -12.71 10.22
N GLY A 23 5.40 -13.76 9.59
CA GLY A 23 5.99 -15.10 9.57
C GLY A 23 7.39 -15.17 8.93
N TRP A 24 7.77 -14.18 8.12
CA TRP A 24 9.11 -14.07 7.55
C TRP A 24 10.17 -13.58 8.55
N GLY A 25 9.75 -13.18 9.77
CA GLY A 25 10.66 -12.84 10.86
C GLY A 25 10.99 -11.34 11.00
N TYR A 26 10.29 -10.48 10.26
CA TYR A 26 10.46 -9.02 10.35
C TYR A 26 9.18 -8.37 10.87
N PRO A 27 9.29 -7.33 11.72
CA PRO A 27 8.13 -6.53 12.08
C PRO A 27 7.48 -5.91 10.85
N ILE A 28 6.16 -6.03 10.77
CA ILE A 28 5.38 -5.51 9.64
C ILE A 28 4.48 -4.39 10.16
N SER A 29 4.48 -3.27 9.44
CA SER A 29 3.50 -2.20 9.63
C SER A 29 2.83 -1.85 8.31
N THR A 30 1.63 -1.30 8.40
CA THR A 30 0.85 -0.87 7.23
C THR A 30 0.48 0.59 7.35
N TRP A 31 0.42 1.28 6.23
CA TRP A 31 0.09 2.69 6.18
C TRP A 31 -0.79 2.99 4.97
N LEU A 32 -2.01 3.47 5.26
CA LEU A 32 -2.89 3.96 4.20
C LEU A 32 -2.33 5.27 3.63
N GLN A 33 -2.16 5.31 2.32
CA GLN A 33 -1.52 6.45 1.63
C GLN A 33 -2.28 6.82 0.35
N GLY A 34 -1.75 7.78 -0.40
CA GLY A 34 -2.36 8.22 -1.66
C GLY A 34 -3.62 9.07 -1.49
N SER A 35 -4.40 9.20 -2.54
CA SER A 35 -5.58 10.08 -2.60
C SER A 35 -6.66 9.75 -1.56
N TYR A 36 -6.83 8.49 -1.24
CA TYR A 36 -7.77 8.08 -0.20
C TYR A 36 -7.38 8.62 1.17
N LYS A 37 -6.09 8.53 1.53
CA LYS A 37 -5.55 9.05 2.80
C LYS A 37 -5.66 10.56 2.90
N TYR A 38 -5.39 11.25 1.80
CA TYR A 38 -5.50 12.72 1.75
C TYR A 38 -6.94 13.21 1.75
N GLY A 39 -7.91 12.33 1.56
CA GLY A 39 -9.32 12.69 1.42
C GLY A 39 -9.63 13.36 0.08
N THR A 40 -8.75 13.19 -0.91
CA THR A 40 -8.90 13.73 -2.26
C THR A 40 -9.40 12.70 -3.27
N LEU A 41 -9.84 11.53 -2.80
CA LEU A 41 -10.39 10.49 -3.64
C LEU A 41 -11.60 11.01 -4.43
N ILE A 42 -11.51 10.95 -5.75
CA ILE A 42 -12.54 11.41 -6.67
C ILE A 42 -13.31 10.20 -7.21
N LYS A 43 -14.61 10.36 -7.34
CA LYS A 43 -15.44 9.36 -8.00
C LYS A 43 -15.03 9.27 -9.48
N PRO A 44 -14.83 8.06 -10.04
CA PRO A 44 -14.59 7.91 -11.47
C PRO A 44 -15.64 8.62 -12.32
N VAL A 45 -15.19 9.35 -13.33
CA VAL A 45 -16.06 10.12 -14.22
C VAL A 45 -16.53 9.27 -15.40
N HIS A 46 -15.68 8.31 -15.81
CA HIS A 46 -15.95 7.44 -16.94
C HIS A 46 -16.29 6.03 -16.51
N LYS A 47 -17.16 5.37 -17.28
CA LYS A 47 -17.49 3.97 -17.07
C LYS A 47 -16.24 3.11 -17.26
N GLY A 48 -15.91 2.29 -16.26
CA GLY A 48 -14.71 1.43 -16.28
C GLY A 48 -13.49 1.98 -15.55
N GLU A 49 -13.53 3.25 -15.10
CA GLU A 49 -12.51 3.75 -14.18
C GLU A 49 -12.69 3.15 -12.79
N GLU A 50 -11.58 2.89 -12.12
CA GLU A 50 -11.55 2.29 -10.80
C GLU A 50 -11.04 3.28 -9.76
N TYR A 51 -11.52 3.12 -8.52
CA TYR A 51 -10.94 3.83 -7.39
C TYR A 51 -9.60 3.18 -6.99
N ASP A 52 -8.62 4.02 -6.69
CA ASP A 52 -7.31 3.62 -6.19
C ASP A 52 -7.26 3.77 -4.67
N VAL A 53 -6.91 2.69 -3.99
CA VAL A 53 -6.55 2.72 -2.58
C VAL A 53 -5.13 2.19 -2.45
N ASP A 54 -4.25 2.96 -1.82
CA ASP A 54 -2.85 2.56 -1.61
C ASP A 54 -2.64 2.19 -0.14
N VAL A 55 -2.20 0.96 0.10
CA VAL A 55 -1.82 0.45 1.41
C VAL A 55 -0.35 0.09 1.40
N GLY A 56 0.49 0.94 1.95
CA GLY A 56 1.93 0.67 2.07
C GLY A 56 2.21 -0.44 3.07
N ILE A 57 3.07 -1.38 2.67
CA ILE A 57 3.52 -2.50 3.51
C ILE A 57 4.98 -2.26 3.86
N TYR A 58 5.30 -2.16 5.14
CA TYR A 58 6.63 -1.84 5.64
C TYR A 58 7.23 -3.02 6.38
N PHE A 59 8.35 -3.52 5.88
CA PHE A 59 9.20 -4.50 6.56
C PHE A 59 10.31 -3.74 7.29
N SER A 60 10.39 -3.92 8.61
CA SER A 60 11.33 -3.18 9.45
C SER A 60 12.53 -4.06 9.83
N TRP A 61 13.73 -3.57 9.58
CA TRP A 61 14.97 -4.11 10.11
C TRP A 61 16.08 -3.06 10.07
N ASP A 62 17.09 -3.27 10.90
CA ASP A 62 18.35 -2.53 10.83
C ASP A 62 19.34 -3.35 9.97
N PRO A 63 19.78 -2.83 8.81
CA PRO A 63 20.74 -3.55 7.95
C PRO A 63 22.06 -3.91 8.63
N LYS A 64 22.43 -3.19 9.69
CA LYS A 64 23.64 -3.46 10.47
C LYS A 64 23.46 -4.58 11.49
N ALA A 65 22.20 -4.87 11.88
CA ALA A 65 21.88 -5.86 12.90
C ALA A 65 21.53 -7.23 12.33
N VAL A 66 21.33 -7.36 11.01
CA VAL A 66 21.03 -8.61 10.33
C VAL A 66 22.23 -9.07 9.47
N ASP A 67 22.48 -10.37 9.43
CA ASP A 67 23.59 -10.92 8.65
C ASP A 67 23.37 -10.75 7.15
N VAL A 68 22.15 -10.97 6.69
CA VAL A 68 21.75 -10.82 5.29
C VAL A 68 20.41 -10.09 5.22
N SER A 69 20.38 -8.93 4.57
CA SER A 69 19.14 -8.21 4.34
C SER A 69 18.33 -8.82 3.20
N PRO A 70 16.99 -8.88 3.32
CA PRO A 70 16.15 -9.25 2.19
C PRO A 70 16.34 -8.31 0.99
N THR A 71 16.26 -8.88 -0.20
CA THR A 71 16.28 -8.10 -1.45
C THR A 71 14.91 -7.49 -1.73
N ALA A 72 14.88 -6.46 -2.57
CA ALA A 72 13.63 -5.86 -3.03
C ALA A 72 12.72 -6.89 -3.71
N VAL A 73 13.29 -7.76 -4.54
CA VAL A 73 12.56 -8.84 -5.22
C VAL A 73 11.95 -9.82 -4.22
N GLN A 74 12.69 -10.19 -3.17
CA GLN A 74 12.17 -11.07 -2.13
C GLN A 74 10.95 -10.49 -1.43
N LEU A 75 11.02 -9.22 -0.99
CA LEU A 75 9.88 -8.55 -0.36
C LEU A 75 8.67 -8.51 -1.31
N ARG A 76 8.90 -8.16 -2.55
CA ARG A 76 7.85 -8.07 -3.57
C ARG A 76 7.22 -9.44 -3.86
N THR A 77 8.02 -10.48 -3.88
CA THR A 77 7.55 -11.87 -4.05
C THR A 77 6.69 -12.31 -2.87
N TRP A 78 7.11 -12.04 -1.65
CA TRP A 78 6.34 -12.40 -0.45
C TRP A 78 4.97 -11.70 -0.43
N VAL A 79 4.93 -10.43 -0.74
CA VAL A 79 3.66 -9.67 -0.78
C VAL A 79 2.75 -10.21 -1.90
N GLN A 80 3.28 -10.47 -3.09
CA GLN A 80 2.50 -11.00 -4.21
C GLN A 80 1.89 -12.38 -3.88
N GLN A 81 2.67 -13.26 -3.27
CA GLN A 81 2.21 -14.58 -2.84
C GLN A 81 1.09 -14.48 -1.81
N GLU A 82 1.21 -13.58 -0.83
CA GLU A 82 0.18 -13.37 0.19
C GLU A 82 -1.10 -12.75 -0.38
N LEU A 83 -1.00 -11.88 -1.38
CA LEU A 83 -2.19 -11.38 -2.09
C LEU A 83 -2.92 -12.50 -2.83
N LEU A 84 -2.20 -13.38 -3.48
CA LEU A 84 -2.78 -14.55 -4.16
C LEU A 84 -3.45 -15.50 -3.16
N GLN A 85 -2.81 -15.71 -2.00
CA GLN A 85 -3.37 -16.50 -0.92
C GLN A 85 -4.65 -15.86 -0.35
N TYR A 86 -4.62 -14.55 -0.13
CA TYR A 86 -5.78 -13.79 0.35
C TYR A 86 -6.96 -13.88 -0.62
N LYS A 87 -6.70 -13.76 -1.92
CA LYS A 87 -7.72 -13.93 -2.97
C LYS A 87 -8.41 -15.28 -2.86
N SER A 88 -7.69 -16.35 -2.59
CA SER A 88 -8.25 -17.69 -2.51
C SER A 88 -9.28 -17.88 -1.41
N HIS A 89 -9.29 -16.99 -0.41
CA HIS A 89 -10.17 -17.01 0.74
C HIS A 89 -11.12 -15.81 0.81
N ASN A 90 -11.08 -14.89 -0.16
CA ASN A 90 -11.92 -13.70 -0.17
C ASN A 90 -12.61 -13.52 -1.53
N ALA A 91 -13.92 -13.78 -1.55
CA ALA A 91 -14.73 -13.71 -2.76
C ALA A 91 -14.88 -12.29 -3.34
N ASP A 92 -14.62 -11.25 -2.54
CA ASP A 92 -14.67 -9.86 -3.01
C ASP A 92 -13.48 -9.49 -3.89
N VAL A 93 -12.35 -10.20 -3.77
CA VAL A 93 -11.20 -10.03 -4.64
C VAL A 93 -11.41 -10.80 -5.93
N LYS A 94 -11.55 -10.10 -7.04
CA LYS A 94 -11.76 -10.72 -8.36
C LYS A 94 -10.49 -11.33 -8.91
N HIS A 95 -9.39 -10.58 -8.88
CA HIS A 95 -8.08 -11.09 -9.27
C HIS A 95 -6.95 -10.27 -8.65
N VAL A 96 -5.77 -10.83 -8.65
CA VAL A 96 -4.51 -10.16 -8.35
C VAL A 96 -3.75 -10.06 -9.66
N GLU A 97 -3.25 -8.87 -10.01
CA GLU A 97 -2.52 -8.68 -11.26
C GLU A 97 -1.23 -9.52 -11.29
N GLU A 98 -1.07 -10.27 -12.37
CA GLU A 98 0.11 -11.09 -12.65
C GLU A 98 0.59 -10.88 -14.11
N PRO A 99 1.87 -10.55 -14.33
CA PRO A 99 2.88 -10.27 -13.30
C PRO A 99 2.55 -9.02 -12.48
N ALA A 100 3.14 -8.91 -11.27
CA ALA A 100 3.02 -7.72 -10.46
C ALA A 100 3.59 -6.50 -11.18
N LYS A 101 3.13 -5.30 -10.81
CA LYS A 101 3.68 -4.05 -11.35
C LYS A 101 5.07 -3.76 -10.79
N GLU A 102 5.80 -2.87 -11.45
CA GLU A 102 7.15 -2.49 -11.02
C GLU A 102 7.20 -1.97 -9.57
N ARG A 103 6.23 -1.12 -9.18
CA ARG A 103 6.22 -0.44 -7.88
C ARG A 103 5.22 -0.95 -6.87
N CYS A 104 4.32 -1.84 -7.26
CA CYS A 104 3.32 -2.39 -6.34
C CYS A 104 2.75 -3.72 -6.81
N SER A 105 2.14 -4.45 -5.91
CA SER A 105 1.19 -5.51 -6.23
C SER A 105 -0.22 -4.94 -6.17
N ARG A 106 -1.15 -5.49 -6.96
CA ARG A 106 -2.52 -4.97 -7.09
C ARG A 106 -3.55 -6.06 -6.93
N ALA A 107 -4.49 -5.85 -5.99
CA ALA A 107 -5.69 -6.63 -5.86
C ALA A 107 -6.87 -5.85 -6.46
N VAL A 108 -7.57 -6.47 -7.40
CA VAL A 108 -8.74 -5.89 -8.07
C VAL A 108 -10.00 -6.49 -7.45
N TYR A 109 -10.89 -5.61 -7.02
CA TYR A 109 -12.13 -5.96 -6.32
C TYR A 109 -13.36 -5.80 -7.23
N ALA A 110 -14.46 -6.40 -6.80
CA ALA A 110 -15.77 -6.04 -7.31
C ALA A 110 -16.07 -4.54 -7.04
N LYS A 111 -17.08 -3.94 -7.72
CA LYS A 111 -17.52 -2.56 -7.53
C LYS A 111 -16.49 -1.49 -7.95
N GLN A 112 -15.67 -1.77 -8.93
CA GLN A 112 -14.79 -0.79 -9.60
C GLN A 112 -13.78 -0.13 -8.67
N PHE A 113 -13.05 -0.91 -7.88
CA PHE A 113 -11.88 -0.41 -7.18
C PHE A 113 -10.76 -1.44 -7.11
N HIS A 114 -9.57 -0.97 -6.85
CA HIS A 114 -8.42 -1.83 -6.57
C HIS A 114 -7.61 -1.29 -5.39
N ILE A 115 -6.87 -2.19 -4.76
CA ILE A 115 -5.92 -1.86 -3.70
C ILE A 115 -4.52 -2.16 -4.21
N ASP A 116 -3.68 -1.13 -4.23
CA ASP A 116 -2.27 -1.23 -4.50
C ASP A 116 -1.50 -1.40 -3.19
N THR A 117 -0.54 -2.31 -3.19
CA THR A 117 0.29 -2.59 -2.02
C THR A 117 1.76 -2.32 -2.34
N PRO A 118 2.19 -1.05 -2.37
CA PRO A 118 3.61 -0.74 -2.45
C PRO A 118 4.32 -1.28 -1.21
N THR A 119 5.50 -1.85 -1.41
CA THR A 119 6.27 -2.56 -0.38
C THR A 119 7.55 -1.81 -0.09
N TYR A 120 7.84 -1.60 1.20
CA TYR A 120 8.96 -0.79 1.66
C TYR A 120 9.85 -1.54 2.64
N HIS A 121 11.12 -1.19 2.62
CA HIS A 121 12.01 -1.38 3.76
C HIS A 121 11.96 -0.13 4.64
N LEU A 122 11.68 -0.32 5.91
CA LEU A 122 11.83 0.69 6.95
C LEU A 122 13.07 0.37 7.78
N ASN A 123 14.11 1.20 7.67
CA ASN A 123 15.28 1.05 8.52
C ASN A 123 14.92 1.37 9.97
N SER A 124 15.00 0.39 10.86
CA SER A 124 14.57 0.54 12.25
C SER A 124 15.50 1.42 13.10
N ASP A 125 16.72 1.68 12.62
CA ASP A 125 17.68 2.58 13.27
C ASP A 125 17.51 4.03 12.78
N THR A 126 17.50 4.23 11.46
CA THR A 126 17.48 5.58 10.86
C THR A 126 16.11 6.09 10.47
N GLU A 127 15.08 5.24 10.47
CA GLU A 127 13.73 5.49 10.00
C GLU A 127 13.62 5.81 8.49
N VAL A 128 14.70 5.62 7.74
CA VAL A 128 14.70 5.79 6.28
C VAL A 128 13.81 4.72 5.63
N ARG A 129 13.00 5.15 4.67
CA ARG A 129 12.08 4.29 3.92
C ARG A 129 12.52 4.19 2.47
N ARG A 130 12.54 2.98 1.93
CA ARG A 130 12.85 2.73 0.54
C ARG A 130 11.81 1.80 -0.08
N LEU A 131 11.33 2.18 -1.26
CA LEU A 131 10.38 1.38 -2.03
C LEU A 131 11.11 0.22 -2.71
N ALA A 132 10.58 -0.99 -2.54
CA ALA A 132 11.05 -2.18 -3.24
C ALA A 132 10.44 -2.26 -4.64
N CYS A 133 11.27 -2.31 -5.66
CA CYS A 133 10.85 -2.45 -7.06
C CYS A 133 11.05 -3.90 -7.55
N LEU A 134 10.18 -4.33 -8.44
CA LEU A 134 10.23 -5.70 -9.00
C LEU A 134 11.52 -5.96 -9.79
N SER A 135 12.09 -4.93 -10.38
CA SER A 135 13.41 -4.98 -11.06
C SER A 135 14.59 -5.25 -10.13
N GLY A 136 14.37 -5.21 -8.81
CA GLY A 136 15.42 -5.33 -7.80
C GLY A 136 15.96 -3.99 -7.29
N LYS A 137 15.56 -2.90 -7.89
CA LYS A 137 15.91 -1.53 -7.50
C LYS A 137 15.21 -1.13 -6.21
N TRP A 138 15.90 -0.32 -5.40
CA TRP A 138 15.31 0.41 -4.29
C TRP A 138 15.16 1.89 -4.67
N GLU A 139 13.99 2.46 -4.41
CA GLU A 139 13.74 3.88 -4.63
C GLU A 139 13.52 4.60 -3.31
N ASP A 140 14.12 5.78 -3.14
CA ASP A 140 13.82 6.64 -2.01
C ASP A 140 12.37 7.10 -2.08
N SER A 141 11.61 6.86 -1.01
CA SER A 141 10.21 7.21 -0.96
C SER A 141 9.74 7.33 0.48
N ASP A 142 9.17 8.48 0.83
CA ASP A 142 8.60 8.70 2.16
C ASP A 142 7.17 9.27 2.06
N PRO A 143 6.17 8.42 1.82
CA PRO A 143 4.77 8.85 1.73
C PRO A 143 4.25 9.48 3.02
N LYS A 144 4.80 9.10 4.16
CA LYS A 144 4.41 9.64 5.46
C LYS A 144 4.88 11.07 5.65
N ALA A 145 6.11 11.39 5.24
CA ALA A 145 6.62 12.76 5.24
C ALA A 145 5.83 13.63 4.25
N LEU A 146 5.51 13.13 3.07
CA LEU A 146 4.67 13.82 2.10
C LEU A 146 3.28 14.12 2.66
N TYR A 147 2.65 13.16 3.33
CA TYR A 147 1.36 13.36 3.99
C TYR A 147 1.43 14.44 5.08
N ASN A 148 2.45 14.40 5.91
CA ASN A 148 2.63 15.40 6.98
C ASN A 148 2.86 16.80 6.40
N TRP A 149 3.67 16.92 5.35
CA TRP A 149 3.84 18.17 4.62
C TRP A 149 2.53 18.70 4.05
N PHE A 150 1.79 17.86 3.35
CA PHE A 150 0.48 18.20 2.78
C PHE A 150 -0.49 18.68 3.84
N LYS A 151 -0.59 17.98 4.96
CA LYS A 151 -1.46 18.32 6.08
C LYS A 151 -1.11 19.68 6.70
N THR A 152 0.18 19.99 6.79
CA THR A 152 0.67 21.29 7.29
C THR A 152 0.42 22.41 6.29
N ALA A 153 0.70 22.18 5.00
CA ALA A 153 0.58 23.19 3.94
C ALA A 153 -0.87 23.60 3.66
N VAL A 154 -1.81 22.66 3.75
CA VAL A 154 -3.20 22.86 3.34
C VAL A 154 -4.14 23.07 4.53
N GLY A 155 -3.77 22.62 5.72
CA GLY A 155 -4.62 22.61 6.91
C GLY A 155 -5.78 21.59 6.79
N THR A 156 -6.41 21.31 7.93
CA THR A 156 -7.53 20.36 7.99
C THR A 156 -8.80 20.88 7.33
N ASP A 157 -8.98 22.21 7.32
CA ASP A 157 -10.22 22.86 6.88
C ASP A 157 -10.33 23.04 5.36
N ASN A 158 -9.22 22.89 4.64
CA ASN A 158 -9.17 23.09 3.19
C ASN A 158 -9.28 21.81 2.35
N ARG A 159 -9.48 20.66 2.98
CA ARG A 159 -9.57 19.37 2.26
C ARG A 159 -10.76 19.34 1.29
N ASP A 160 -11.86 19.91 1.68
CA ASP A 160 -13.06 19.94 0.84
C ASP A 160 -12.90 20.90 -0.35
N LEU A 161 -12.10 21.95 -0.19
CA LEU A 161 -11.76 22.85 -1.29
C LEU A 161 -10.88 22.12 -2.33
N LEU A 162 -9.90 21.35 -1.88
CA LEU A 162 -9.04 20.57 -2.76
C LEU A 162 -9.82 19.49 -3.52
N ARG A 163 -10.79 18.85 -2.88
CA ARG A 163 -11.69 17.90 -3.54
C ARG A 163 -12.48 18.52 -4.68
N ARG A 164 -12.75 19.81 -4.62
CA ARG A 164 -13.49 20.56 -5.65
C ARG A 164 -12.59 21.04 -6.80
N LEU A 165 -11.28 21.16 -6.55
CA LEU A 165 -10.31 21.65 -7.53
C LEU A 165 -9.69 20.54 -8.38
N VAL A 166 -9.82 19.32 -7.95
CA VAL A 166 -9.34 18.11 -8.61
C VAL A 166 -10.54 17.34 -9.16
#